data_191d25db865d6e7917449d305c1ed419
#
_entry.id   191d25db865d6e7917449d305c1ed419
#
_cell.length_a   1.000
_cell.length_b   1.000
_cell.length_c   1.000
_cell.angle_alpha   90.00
_cell.angle_beta   90.00
_cell.angle_gamma   90.00
#
_symmetry.space_group_name_H-M   'P 1'
#
loop_
_entity.id
_entity.type
_entity.pdbx_description
1 polymer ?
#
loop_
_entity_poly.entity_id
_entity_poly.type
_entity_poly.pdbx_seq_one_letter_code
_entity_poly.pdbx_strand_id
1 'polypeptide(L)'
;ALLTTPCDILAPCGLGGVLNRQSVAHLRCAAVAGAANNQLASPEIADELEARGILYAPDYVLNAGGLIYVALRHRGEGLPAITAHLARISQRLTDIYAHAQAEKRSPARVADRLAEHLLYER
;
A
#
# COMPACT_ATOMS: atom_id res chain seq x y z
N ALA A 1 -11.57 16.91 9.52
CA ALA A 1 -10.81 18.08 9.11
C ALA A 1 -9.50 17.69 8.37
N LEU A 2 -8.56 16.94 8.97
CA LEU A 2 -7.27 16.65 8.33
C LEU A 2 -7.42 15.89 7.01
N LEU A 3 -8.24 14.84 6.98
CA LEU A 3 -8.47 13.99 5.80
C LEU A 3 -9.11 14.73 4.60
N THR A 4 -9.71 15.87 4.83
CA THR A 4 -10.37 16.67 3.78
C THR A 4 -9.52 17.85 3.29
N THR A 5 -8.31 17.98 3.81
CA THR A 5 -7.35 19.02 3.40
C THR A 5 -6.82 18.69 2.00
N PRO A 6 -6.83 19.65 1.05
CA PRO A 6 -6.22 19.42 -0.26
C PRO A 6 -4.72 19.15 -0.13
N CYS A 7 -4.26 18.10 -0.78
CA CYS A 7 -2.84 17.72 -0.85
C CYS A 7 -2.58 16.85 -2.07
N ASP A 8 -1.33 16.72 -2.47
CA ASP A 8 -0.96 15.80 -3.55
C ASP A 8 -1.00 14.35 -3.07
N ILE A 9 -0.43 14.09 -1.89
CA ILE A 9 -0.38 12.76 -1.28
C ILE A 9 -0.87 12.84 0.15
N LEU A 10 -1.86 12.01 0.49
CA LEU A 10 -2.27 11.77 1.87
C LEU A 10 -1.48 10.59 2.44
N ALA A 11 -0.82 10.80 3.58
CA ALA A 11 -0.05 9.75 4.25
C ALA A 11 -0.68 9.34 5.60
N PRO A 12 -1.59 8.37 5.64
CA PRO A 12 -2.13 7.85 6.90
C PRO A 12 -1.03 7.12 7.69
N CYS A 13 -0.66 7.65 8.86
CA CYS A 13 0.39 7.09 9.73
C CYS A 13 -0.11 6.84 11.16
N GLY A 14 -1.39 6.92 11.39
CA GLY A 14 -2.03 6.74 12.70
C GLY A 14 -2.77 5.40 12.82
N LEU A 15 -4.06 5.47 13.13
CA LEU A 15 -4.90 4.29 13.31
C LEU A 15 -5.36 3.68 11.98
N GLY A 16 -5.64 2.36 11.99
CA GLY A 16 -6.28 1.66 10.88
C GLY A 16 -7.74 2.08 10.66
N GLY A 17 -8.32 1.67 9.52
CA GLY A 17 -9.72 1.91 9.19
C GLY A 17 -10.07 3.37 8.89
N VAL A 18 -9.07 4.25 8.76
CA VAL A 18 -9.30 5.68 8.48
C VAL A 18 -9.85 5.92 7.07
N LEU A 19 -9.54 5.02 6.14
CA LEU A 19 -10.08 5.03 4.79
C LEU A 19 -11.34 4.18 4.77
N ASN A 20 -12.47 4.83 4.88
CA ASN A 20 -13.79 4.25 4.84
C ASN A 20 -14.67 5.02 3.83
N ARG A 21 -15.85 4.52 3.54
CA ARG A 21 -16.76 5.11 2.55
C ARG A 21 -17.01 6.60 2.79
N GLN A 22 -17.17 7.00 4.05
CA GLN A 22 -17.41 8.40 4.41
C GLN A 22 -16.16 9.27 4.18
N SER A 23 -14.99 8.83 4.65
CA SER A 23 -13.75 9.60 4.50
C SER A 23 -13.30 9.67 3.04
N VAL A 24 -13.36 8.54 2.31
CA VAL A 24 -12.95 8.46 0.90
C VAL A 24 -13.79 9.39 0.02
N ALA A 25 -15.09 9.50 0.27
CA ALA A 25 -15.96 10.42 -0.48
C ALA A 25 -15.48 11.89 -0.45
N HIS A 26 -14.74 12.28 0.59
CA HIS A 26 -14.32 13.67 0.81
C HIS A 26 -12.79 13.89 0.64
N LEU A 27 -12.02 12.87 0.27
CA LEU A 27 -10.59 13.03 0.01
C LEU A 27 -10.34 14.00 -1.14
N ARG A 28 -9.27 14.80 -1.01
CA ARG A 28 -8.84 15.78 -2.00
C ARG A 28 -7.35 15.63 -2.27
N CYS A 29 -6.95 14.43 -2.68
CA CYS A 29 -5.57 14.08 -2.99
C CYS A 29 -5.49 13.26 -4.29
N ALA A 30 -4.32 13.23 -4.91
CA ALA A 30 -4.05 12.40 -6.07
C ALA A 30 -3.66 10.97 -5.67
N ALA A 31 -3.04 10.80 -4.49
CA ALA A 31 -2.60 9.50 -4.02
C ALA A 31 -2.73 9.37 -2.50
N VAL A 32 -2.80 8.11 -2.04
CA VAL A 32 -2.70 7.73 -0.62
C VAL A 32 -1.54 6.78 -0.45
N ALA A 33 -0.57 7.16 0.38
CA ALA A 33 0.64 6.39 0.67
C ALA A 33 1.11 6.66 2.10
N GLY A 34 0.83 5.79 3.04
CA GLY A 34 1.12 6.00 4.46
C GLY A 34 1.61 4.74 5.18
N ALA A 35 2.18 4.93 6.35
CA ALA A 35 2.79 3.85 7.14
C ALA A 35 1.81 3.11 8.07
N ALA A 36 0.57 3.58 8.22
CA ALA A 36 -0.42 2.91 9.06
C ALA A 36 -0.77 1.52 8.52
N ASN A 37 -0.98 0.56 9.41
CA ASN A 37 -1.50 -0.76 9.06
C ASN A 37 -3.02 -0.72 8.90
N ASN A 38 -3.54 -1.60 8.04
CA ASN A 38 -4.99 -1.79 7.86
C ASN A 38 -5.72 -0.47 7.58
N GLN A 39 -5.20 0.32 6.66
CA GLN A 39 -5.73 1.66 6.36
C GLN A 39 -7.16 1.62 5.83
N LEU A 40 -7.48 0.61 5.01
CA LEU A 40 -8.82 0.40 4.44
C LEU A 40 -9.73 -0.23 5.50
N ALA A 41 -10.92 0.34 5.69
CA ALA A 41 -11.94 -0.22 6.58
C ALA A 41 -12.52 -1.54 6.04
N SER A 42 -12.54 -1.71 4.72
CA SER A 42 -12.88 -2.95 4.03
C SER A 42 -12.21 -3.00 2.65
N PRO A 43 -12.08 -4.18 2.02
CA PRO A 43 -11.44 -4.32 0.71
C PRO A 43 -12.10 -3.50 -0.40
N GLU A 44 -13.41 -3.27 -0.34
CA GLU A 44 -14.17 -2.51 -1.32
C GLU A 44 -13.75 -1.04 -1.39
N ILE A 45 -13.17 -0.51 -0.32
CA ILE A 45 -12.68 0.87 -0.26
C ILE A 45 -11.54 1.10 -1.27
N ALA A 46 -10.75 0.06 -1.58
CA ALA A 46 -9.74 0.14 -2.62
C ALA A 46 -10.35 0.43 -4.01
N ASP A 47 -11.48 -0.20 -4.29
CA ASP A 47 -12.19 -0.03 -5.55
C ASP A 47 -12.87 1.36 -5.62
N GLU A 48 -13.33 1.88 -4.49
CA GLU A 48 -13.86 3.25 -4.40
C GLU A 48 -12.77 4.31 -4.63
N LEU A 49 -11.55 4.09 -4.12
CA LEU A 49 -10.40 4.97 -4.39
C LEU A 49 -10.04 4.94 -5.88
N GLU A 50 -9.96 3.76 -6.49
CA GLU A 50 -9.71 3.60 -7.93
C GLU A 50 -10.77 4.32 -8.78
N ALA A 51 -12.04 4.12 -8.46
CA ALA A 51 -13.15 4.78 -9.17
C ALA A 51 -13.09 6.31 -9.09
N ARG A 52 -12.46 6.87 -8.05
CA ARG A 52 -12.21 8.30 -7.88
C ARG A 52 -10.91 8.78 -8.52
N GLY A 53 -10.12 7.88 -9.14
CA GLY A 53 -8.81 8.20 -9.69
C GLY A 53 -7.75 8.53 -8.64
N ILE A 54 -7.93 8.05 -7.40
CA ILE A 54 -6.97 8.23 -6.31
C ILE A 54 -6.08 6.99 -6.26
N LEU A 55 -4.79 7.16 -6.55
CA LEU A 55 -3.82 6.09 -6.50
C LEU A 55 -3.59 5.63 -5.06
N TYR A 56 -3.84 4.37 -4.75
CA TYR A 56 -3.58 3.79 -3.44
C TYR A 56 -2.33 2.91 -3.43
N ALA A 57 -1.38 3.20 -2.58
CA ALA A 57 -0.27 2.32 -2.28
C ALA A 57 -0.71 1.31 -1.21
N PRO A 58 -0.81 -0.01 -1.53
CA PRO A 58 -1.21 -1.01 -0.55
C PRO A 58 -0.31 -0.95 0.69
N ASP A 59 -0.92 -0.82 1.85
CA ASP A 59 -0.21 -0.48 3.09
C ASP A 59 0.85 -1.52 3.48
N TYR A 60 0.51 -2.81 3.43
CA TYR A 60 1.43 -3.89 3.79
C TYR A 60 2.60 -4.06 2.81
N VAL A 61 2.52 -3.48 1.61
CA VAL A 61 3.65 -3.40 0.68
C VAL A 61 4.52 -2.20 1.02
N LEU A 62 3.90 -1.03 1.19
CA LEU A 62 4.59 0.21 1.44
C LEU A 62 5.29 0.24 2.80
N ASN A 63 4.63 -0.25 3.84
CA ASN A 63 5.13 -0.23 5.22
C ASN A 63 5.97 -1.47 5.61
N ALA A 64 6.29 -2.35 4.66
CA ALA A 64 7.03 -3.58 4.91
C ALA A 64 8.45 -3.39 5.48
N GLY A 65 8.98 -2.17 5.47
CA GLY A 65 10.37 -1.87 5.84
C GLY A 65 10.75 -2.35 7.23
N GLY A 66 9.91 -2.12 8.23
CA GLY A 66 10.15 -2.57 9.60
C GLY A 66 10.24 -4.10 9.71
N LEU A 67 9.30 -4.82 9.08
CA LEU A 67 9.29 -6.28 9.05
C LEU A 67 10.51 -6.85 8.34
N ILE A 68 10.88 -6.29 7.19
CA ILE A 68 12.09 -6.68 6.44
C ILE A 68 13.32 -6.51 7.31
N TYR A 69 13.45 -5.37 7.98
CA TYR A 69 14.57 -5.10 8.88
C TYR A 69 14.68 -6.15 9.98
N VAL A 70 13.62 -6.39 10.73
CA VAL A 70 13.60 -7.34 11.84
C VAL A 70 13.90 -8.76 11.36
N ALA A 71 13.27 -9.20 10.27
CA ALA A 71 13.45 -10.55 9.74
C ALA A 71 14.88 -10.80 9.27
N LEU A 72 15.50 -9.88 8.56
CA LEU A 72 16.86 -10.02 8.08
C LEU A 72 17.89 -9.91 9.21
N ARG A 73 17.67 -9.04 10.19
CA ARG A 73 18.50 -8.96 11.39
C ARG A 73 18.46 -10.26 12.19
N HIS A 74 17.30 -10.88 12.33
CA HIS A 74 17.17 -12.18 12.99
C HIS A 74 17.94 -13.29 12.26
N ARG A 75 18.08 -13.21 10.95
CA ARG A 75 18.89 -14.14 10.13
C ARG A 75 20.40 -13.81 10.15
N GLY A 76 20.83 -12.78 10.89
CA GLY A 76 22.22 -12.36 10.95
C GLY A 76 22.69 -11.49 9.78
N GLU A 77 21.78 -11.03 8.93
CA GLU A 77 22.11 -10.19 7.78
C GLU A 77 22.60 -8.79 8.20
N GLY A 78 23.58 -8.28 7.44
CA GLY A 78 24.12 -6.94 7.64
C GLY A 78 23.30 -5.83 6.96
N LEU A 79 23.60 -4.58 7.30
CA LEU A 79 22.93 -3.40 6.74
C LEU A 79 22.92 -3.34 5.21
N PRO A 80 24.00 -3.72 4.46
CA PRO A 80 23.95 -3.70 3.00
C PRO A 80 22.85 -4.59 2.41
N ALA A 81 22.68 -5.82 2.94
CA ALA A 81 21.63 -6.74 2.50
C ALA A 81 20.24 -6.19 2.84
N ILE A 82 20.07 -5.63 4.04
CA ILE A 82 18.81 -5.01 4.47
C ILE A 82 18.43 -3.85 3.54
N THR A 83 19.38 -2.95 3.26
CA THR A 83 19.15 -1.79 2.37
C THR A 83 18.75 -2.25 0.96
N ALA A 84 19.40 -3.28 0.43
CA ALA A 84 19.07 -3.85 -0.88
C ALA A 84 17.63 -4.41 -0.92
N HIS A 85 17.15 -5.03 0.17
CA HIS A 85 15.76 -5.50 0.25
C HIS A 85 14.76 -4.36 0.39
N LEU A 86 15.08 -3.32 1.17
CA LEU A 86 14.23 -2.14 1.31
C LEU A 86 14.04 -1.41 -0.03
N ALA A 87 15.09 -1.31 -0.84
CA ALA A 87 15.02 -0.70 -2.16
C ALA A 87 14.05 -1.42 -3.12
N ARG A 88 13.75 -2.70 -2.88
CA ARG A 88 12.77 -3.47 -3.70
C ARG A 88 11.32 -3.06 -3.45
N ILE A 89 11.02 -2.34 -2.37
CA ILE A 89 9.65 -1.89 -2.08
C ILE A 89 9.14 -1.00 -3.22
N SER A 90 9.94 -0.04 -3.68
CA SER A 90 9.55 0.84 -4.78
C SER A 90 9.34 0.08 -6.09
N GLN A 91 10.21 -0.88 -6.40
CA GLN A 91 10.04 -1.70 -7.60
C GLN A 91 8.75 -2.53 -7.53
N ARG A 92 8.46 -3.16 -6.38
CA ARG A 92 7.21 -3.92 -6.18
C ARG A 92 5.96 -3.07 -6.37
N LEU A 93 5.97 -1.84 -5.85
CA LEU A 93 4.85 -0.91 -6.06
C LEU A 93 4.71 -0.55 -7.53
N THR A 94 5.81 -0.27 -8.22
CA THR A 94 5.79 -0.01 -9.66
C THR A 94 5.18 -1.18 -10.45
N ASP A 95 5.58 -2.41 -10.13
CA ASP A 95 5.06 -3.61 -10.77
C ASP A 95 3.55 -3.79 -10.49
N ILE A 96 3.14 -3.59 -9.24
CA ILE A 96 1.71 -3.64 -8.85
C ILE A 96 0.89 -2.62 -9.63
N TYR A 97 1.37 -1.39 -9.76
CA TYR A 97 0.67 -0.34 -10.50
C TYR A 97 0.58 -0.66 -12.00
N ALA A 98 1.64 -1.19 -12.60
CA ALA A 98 1.62 -1.63 -13.99
C ALA A 98 0.58 -2.72 -14.24
N HIS A 99 0.51 -3.72 -13.37
CA HIS A 99 -0.51 -4.77 -13.43
C HIS A 99 -1.92 -4.22 -13.19
N ALA A 100 -2.10 -3.33 -12.21
CA ALA A 100 -3.38 -2.69 -11.90
C ALA A 100 -3.93 -1.94 -13.11
N GLN A 101 -3.08 -1.19 -13.79
CA GLN A 101 -3.44 -0.45 -15.00
C GLN A 101 -3.83 -1.40 -16.15
N ALA A 102 -3.04 -2.45 -16.37
CA ALA A 102 -3.30 -3.43 -17.43
C ALA A 102 -4.59 -4.21 -17.21
N GLU A 103 -4.88 -4.58 -15.96
CA GLU A 103 -6.04 -5.37 -15.57
C GLU A 103 -7.30 -4.50 -15.28
N LYS A 104 -7.14 -3.19 -15.23
CA LYS A 104 -8.20 -2.23 -14.82
C LYS A 104 -8.78 -2.59 -13.44
N ARG A 105 -7.91 -2.85 -12.48
CA ARG A 105 -8.22 -3.22 -11.11
C ARG A 105 -7.47 -2.31 -10.13
N SER A 106 -8.01 -2.17 -8.91
CA SER A 106 -7.31 -1.41 -7.88
C SER A 106 -5.96 -2.05 -7.50
N PRO A 107 -4.92 -1.25 -7.20
CA PRO A 107 -3.61 -1.77 -6.79
C PRO A 107 -3.67 -2.73 -5.60
N ALA A 108 -4.58 -2.52 -4.64
CA ALA A 108 -4.76 -3.42 -3.51
C ALA A 108 -5.23 -4.81 -3.95
N ARG A 109 -6.21 -4.91 -4.84
CA ARG A 109 -6.68 -6.20 -5.38
C ARG A 109 -5.59 -6.95 -6.13
N VAL A 110 -4.74 -6.23 -6.87
CA VAL A 110 -3.61 -6.83 -7.57
C VAL A 110 -2.55 -7.32 -6.58
N ALA A 111 -2.24 -6.53 -5.57
CA ALA A 111 -1.27 -6.90 -4.54
C ALA A 111 -1.72 -8.15 -3.78
N ASP A 112 -3.00 -8.24 -3.39
CA ASP A 112 -3.58 -9.43 -2.73
C ASP A 112 -3.42 -10.68 -3.61
N ARG A 113 -3.81 -10.61 -4.88
CA ARG A 113 -3.67 -11.73 -5.82
C ARG A 113 -2.22 -12.17 -6.01
N LEU A 114 -1.28 -11.22 -6.13
CA LEU A 114 0.14 -11.56 -6.25
C LEU A 114 0.68 -12.20 -4.97
N ALA A 115 0.23 -11.77 -3.80
CA ALA A 115 0.60 -12.38 -2.53
C ALA A 115 0.04 -13.81 -2.41
N GLU A 116 -1.22 -14.03 -2.76
CA GLU A 116 -1.86 -15.36 -2.78
C GLU A 116 -1.13 -16.33 -3.71
N HIS A 117 -0.79 -15.90 -4.93
CA HIS A 117 -0.02 -16.72 -5.87
C HIS A 117 1.33 -17.14 -5.28
N LEU A 118 2.06 -16.22 -4.64
CA LEU A 118 3.34 -16.53 -4.01
C LEU A 118 3.23 -17.50 -2.81
N LEU A 119 2.10 -17.48 -2.11
CA LEU A 119 1.89 -18.31 -0.92
C LEU A 119 1.36 -19.70 -1.23
N TYR A 120 0.50 -19.85 -2.22
CA TYR A 120 -0.28 -21.09 -2.44
C TYR A 120 0.03 -21.82 -3.73
N GLU A 121 0.69 -21.18 -4.71
CA GLU A 121 1.04 -21.78 -6.00
C GLU A 121 2.54 -22.11 -6.10
N ARG A 122 3.09 -22.77 -5.08
CA ARG A 122 4.47 -23.28 -5.10
C ARG A 122 4.57 -24.67 -5.71
#